data_61530e44386b6a0c27a09e3a72c3be6e
#
_entry.id   61530e44386b6a0c27a09e3a72c3be6e
#
_cell.length_a   1.000
_cell.length_b   1.000
_cell.length_c   1.000
_cell.angle_alpha   90.00
_cell.angle_beta   90.00
_cell.angle_gamma   90.00
#
_symmetry.space_group_name_H-M   'P 1'
#
loop_
_entity.id
_entity.type
_entity.pdbx_description
1 polymer ?
#
loop_
_entity_poly.entity_id
_entity_poly.type
_entity_poly.pdbx_seq_one_letter_code
_entity_poly.pdbx_strand_id
1 'polypeptide(L)'
;MFVLNEQHVMGICDLLIERNYDLNIWAYARIDTVKDRYLEKLKRAGFNWLALGIESGSKFVRDGVEKGSFDEKDILQTTNRIKEHGIYIIANYIFGLPDDTRERMQETLNLAIEINAEWANFYCTMAYPGSPLYSQSKEQGVPLPDDKDGPGWIGYSQHGYATLPLPTDTLKSNDVVDFRDDAFNNYFSHPRFLSMIKKKFGPNVVDHIESMLKVKITRKHRDPIIAS
;
A
#
# COMPACT_ATOMS: atom_id res chain seq x y z
N MET A 1 11.00 -8.94 -5.95
CA MET A 1 10.81 -7.68 -6.68
C MET A 1 11.37 -7.82 -8.10
N PHE A 2 10.58 -7.44 -9.10
CA PHE A 2 10.93 -7.68 -10.50
C PHE A 2 12.11 -6.81 -10.98
N VAL A 3 12.14 -5.53 -10.66
CA VAL A 3 13.11 -4.55 -11.21
C VAL A 3 14.50 -4.52 -10.52
N LEU A 4 14.86 -5.55 -9.75
CA LEU A 4 16.14 -5.58 -9.03
C LEU A 4 17.35 -5.92 -9.92
N ASN A 5 17.17 -6.84 -10.84
CA ASN A 5 18.24 -7.28 -11.73
C ASN A 5 17.99 -6.77 -13.14
N GLU A 6 18.86 -5.86 -13.62
CA GLU A 6 18.72 -5.21 -14.91
C GLU A 6 18.74 -6.21 -16.08
N GLN A 7 19.69 -7.12 -16.08
CA GLN A 7 19.82 -8.10 -17.16
C GLN A 7 18.58 -8.98 -17.28
N HIS A 8 18.02 -9.39 -16.13
CA HIS A 8 16.80 -10.18 -16.07
C HIS A 8 15.59 -9.39 -16.62
N VAL A 9 15.40 -8.16 -16.14
CA VAL A 9 14.29 -7.29 -16.58
C VAL A 9 14.38 -7.01 -18.08
N MET A 10 15.57 -6.62 -18.56
CA MET A 10 15.76 -6.29 -19.97
C MET A 10 15.56 -7.50 -20.86
N GLY A 11 16.09 -8.67 -20.48
CA GLY A 11 15.92 -9.91 -21.23
C GLY A 11 14.47 -10.37 -21.34
N ILE A 12 13.69 -10.28 -20.25
CA ILE A 12 12.25 -10.59 -20.30
C ILE A 12 11.51 -9.60 -21.20
N CYS A 13 11.80 -8.29 -21.07
CA CYS A 13 11.16 -7.28 -21.93
C CYS A 13 11.48 -7.49 -23.41
N ASP A 14 12.74 -7.85 -23.76
CA ASP A 14 13.13 -8.13 -25.14
C ASP A 14 12.33 -9.29 -25.73
N LEU A 15 12.21 -10.39 -24.99
CA LEU A 15 11.44 -11.56 -25.42
C LEU A 15 9.94 -11.25 -25.61
N LEU A 16 9.35 -10.45 -24.70
CA LEU A 16 7.93 -10.06 -24.79
C LEU A 16 7.69 -9.17 -26.01
N ILE A 17 8.58 -8.21 -26.26
CA ILE A 17 8.51 -7.29 -27.41
C ILE A 17 8.72 -8.07 -28.72
N GLU A 18 9.73 -8.93 -28.80
CA GLU A 18 10.02 -9.75 -29.98
C GLU A 18 8.83 -10.64 -30.36
N ARG A 19 8.17 -11.23 -29.37
CA ARG A 19 7.00 -12.10 -29.58
C ARG A 19 5.71 -11.34 -29.82
N ASN A 20 5.75 -10.01 -29.71
CA ASN A 20 4.61 -9.12 -29.91
C ASN A 20 3.34 -9.51 -29.13
N TYR A 21 3.51 -9.89 -27.86
CA TYR A 21 2.36 -10.20 -27.00
C TYR A 21 1.64 -8.92 -26.58
N ASP A 22 0.30 -8.93 -26.72
CA ASP A 22 -0.55 -7.89 -26.14
C ASP A 22 -0.93 -8.25 -24.69
N LEU A 23 -0.12 -7.78 -23.75
CA LEU A 23 -0.25 -8.12 -22.32
C LEU A 23 -0.52 -6.87 -21.48
N ASN A 24 -1.28 -7.07 -20.42
CA ASN A 24 -1.46 -6.08 -19.36
C ASN A 24 -0.83 -6.62 -18.07
N ILE A 25 0.46 -6.33 -17.88
CA ILE A 25 1.25 -6.88 -16.78
C ILE A 25 1.39 -5.81 -15.69
N TRP A 26 1.41 -6.26 -14.42
CA TRP A 26 1.88 -5.48 -13.31
C TRP A 26 3.06 -6.15 -12.61
N ALA A 27 3.95 -5.34 -12.03
CA ALA A 27 5.13 -5.84 -11.34
C ALA A 27 5.42 -5.04 -10.07
N TYR A 28 5.99 -5.70 -9.05
CA TYR A 28 6.47 -5.02 -7.85
C TYR A 28 7.81 -4.32 -8.08
N ALA A 29 7.90 -3.09 -7.60
CA ALA A 29 9.11 -2.29 -7.57
C ALA A 29 9.24 -1.53 -6.24
N ARG A 30 10.48 -1.15 -5.90
CA ARG A 30 10.76 -0.15 -4.85
C ARG A 30 11.06 1.18 -5.51
N ILE A 31 10.84 2.27 -4.80
CA ILE A 31 11.12 3.63 -5.28
C ILE A 31 12.57 3.75 -5.78
N ASP A 32 13.54 3.25 -5.01
CA ASP A 32 14.97 3.31 -5.29
C ASP A 32 15.45 2.34 -6.38
N THR A 33 14.61 1.40 -6.81
CA THR A 33 14.96 0.41 -7.84
C THR A 33 14.41 0.75 -9.23
N VAL A 34 13.51 1.73 -9.33
CA VAL A 34 12.98 2.18 -10.62
C VAL A 34 13.97 3.14 -11.28
N LYS A 35 14.48 2.74 -12.46
CA LYS A 35 15.41 3.54 -13.27
C LYS A 35 14.75 3.96 -14.57
N ASP A 36 14.96 5.20 -14.99
CA ASP A 36 14.33 5.77 -16.19
C ASP A 36 14.54 4.93 -17.44
N ARG A 37 15.76 4.41 -17.60
CA ARG A 37 16.12 3.54 -18.72
C ARG A 37 15.29 2.25 -18.83
N TYR A 38 14.54 1.86 -17.77
CA TYR A 38 13.66 0.70 -17.82
C TYR A 38 12.25 1.05 -18.27
N LEU A 39 11.76 2.27 -17.96
CA LEU A 39 10.35 2.61 -18.03
C LEU A 39 9.78 2.50 -19.44
N GLU A 40 10.48 3.06 -20.45
CA GLU A 40 10.06 2.93 -21.84
C GLU A 40 9.96 1.46 -22.28
N LYS A 41 10.98 0.67 -21.96
CA LYS A 41 11.05 -0.73 -22.34
C LYS A 41 10.01 -1.58 -21.62
N LEU A 42 9.80 -1.34 -20.31
CA LEU A 42 8.72 -1.96 -19.53
C LEU A 42 7.36 -1.68 -20.18
N LYS A 43 7.07 -0.42 -20.51
CA LYS A 43 5.82 -0.05 -21.16
C LYS A 43 5.63 -0.77 -22.49
N ARG A 44 6.63 -0.79 -23.37
CA ARG A 44 6.59 -1.49 -24.64
C ARG A 44 6.41 -3.01 -24.50
N ALA A 45 6.91 -3.59 -23.43
CA ALA A 45 6.78 -5.03 -23.13
C ALA A 45 5.41 -5.40 -22.49
N GLY A 46 4.50 -4.42 -22.29
CA GLY A 46 3.17 -4.66 -21.73
C GLY A 46 3.08 -4.49 -20.21
N PHE A 47 4.14 -3.99 -19.53
CA PHE A 47 4.06 -3.62 -18.12
C PHE A 47 3.32 -2.28 -17.98
N ASN A 48 2.01 -2.36 -17.82
CA ASN A 48 1.15 -1.19 -17.69
C ASN A 48 1.02 -0.69 -16.26
N TRP A 49 1.44 -1.48 -15.26
CA TRP A 49 1.31 -1.17 -13.85
C TRP A 49 2.58 -1.45 -13.08
N LEU A 50 2.97 -0.54 -12.19
CA LEU A 50 4.00 -0.79 -11.17
C LEU A 50 3.40 -0.67 -9.77
N ALA A 51 3.53 -1.74 -8.99
CA ALA A 51 3.15 -1.76 -7.58
C ALA A 51 4.36 -1.32 -6.74
N LEU A 52 4.26 -0.14 -6.15
CA LEU A 52 5.34 0.50 -5.40
C LEU A 52 5.13 0.35 -3.90
N GLY A 53 6.14 -0.15 -3.18
CA GLY A 53 6.22 -0.04 -1.73
C GLY A 53 6.72 1.37 -1.36
N ILE A 54 5.82 2.21 -0.86
CA ILE A 54 6.13 3.55 -0.34
C ILE A 54 6.21 3.50 1.17
N GLU A 55 5.38 2.65 1.76
CA GLU A 55 5.26 2.30 3.18
C GLU A 55 4.74 3.49 4.02
N SER A 56 5.54 4.54 4.23
CA SER A 56 5.16 5.73 5.01
C SER A 56 5.57 7.03 4.30
N GLY A 57 4.82 8.10 4.52
CA GLY A 57 5.18 9.46 4.13
C GLY A 57 6.27 10.06 5.03
N SER A 58 6.35 9.60 6.27
CA SER A 58 7.38 10.07 7.21
C SER A 58 8.72 9.39 6.95
N LYS A 59 9.74 10.19 6.64
CA LYS A 59 11.12 9.70 6.47
C LYS A 59 11.61 9.02 7.76
N PHE A 60 11.31 9.59 8.91
CA PHE A 60 11.70 9.04 10.21
C PHE A 60 11.17 7.61 10.39
N VAL A 61 9.90 7.37 10.06
CA VAL A 61 9.28 6.05 10.16
C VAL A 61 9.88 5.05 9.17
N ARG A 62 10.16 5.50 7.93
CA ARG A 62 10.81 4.63 6.92
C ARG A 62 12.23 4.23 7.31
N ASP A 63 13.00 5.16 7.87
CA ASP A 63 14.36 4.90 8.33
C ASP A 63 14.37 3.87 9.48
N GLY A 64 13.39 3.91 10.37
CA GLY A 64 13.23 2.96 11.48
C GLY A 64 12.95 1.51 11.04
N VAL A 65 12.45 1.30 9.82
CA VAL A 65 12.17 -0.04 9.27
C VAL A 65 13.09 -0.42 8.10
N GLU A 66 14.22 0.25 7.94
CA GLU A 66 15.25 -0.02 6.92
C GLU A 66 14.71 -0.10 5.46
N LYS A 67 13.69 0.69 5.13
CA LYS A 67 13.02 0.64 3.81
C LYS A 67 13.69 1.49 2.71
N GLY A 68 14.92 1.95 2.94
CA GLY A 68 15.71 2.71 1.97
C GLY A 68 15.89 4.18 2.37
N SER A 69 16.92 4.81 1.82
CA SER A 69 17.36 6.18 2.17
C SER A 69 16.75 7.27 1.28
N PHE A 70 15.60 7.02 0.65
CA PHE A 70 14.91 8.00 -0.21
C PHE A 70 13.99 8.91 0.61
N ASP A 71 13.89 10.17 0.19
CA ASP A 71 13.01 11.16 0.78
C ASP A 71 11.68 11.31 0.00
N GLU A 72 10.81 12.21 0.47
CA GLU A 72 9.52 12.51 -0.17
C GLU A 72 9.70 13.04 -1.60
N LYS A 73 10.72 13.87 -1.83
CA LYS A 73 11.04 14.41 -3.15
C LYS A 73 11.43 13.30 -4.13
N ASP A 74 12.20 12.31 -3.67
CA ASP A 74 12.57 11.14 -4.47
C ASP A 74 11.34 10.32 -4.85
N ILE A 75 10.39 10.16 -3.90
CA ILE A 75 9.13 9.45 -4.13
C ILE A 75 8.32 10.17 -5.21
N LEU A 76 8.11 11.49 -5.05
CA LEU A 76 7.34 12.30 -5.99
C LEU A 76 7.99 12.34 -7.38
N GLN A 77 9.30 12.49 -7.47
CA GLN A 77 10.02 12.47 -8.73
C GLN A 77 9.90 11.12 -9.43
N THR A 78 10.09 10.01 -8.71
CA THR A 78 10.00 8.66 -9.27
C THR A 78 8.58 8.34 -9.74
N THR A 79 7.57 8.68 -8.94
CA THR A 79 6.17 8.45 -9.33
C THR A 79 5.75 9.29 -10.53
N ASN A 80 6.22 10.53 -10.65
CA ASN A 80 5.96 11.37 -11.81
C ASN A 80 6.60 10.79 -13.09
N ARG A 81 7.87 10.37 -13.03
CA ARG A 81 8.56 9.71 -14.17
C ARG A 81 7.82 8.46 -14.65
N ILE A 82 7.36 7.62 -13.72
CA ILE A 82 6.57 6.43 -14.07
C ILE A 82 5.30 6.83 -14.84
N LYS A 83 4.57 7.84 -14.35
CA LYS A 83 3.35 8.35 -15.01
C LYS A 83 3.61 8.97 -16.38
N GLU A 84 4.71 9.69 -16.55
CA GLU A 84 5.14 10.30 -17.83
C GLU A 84 5.38 9.23 -18.91
N HIS A 85 5.83 8.03 -18.53
CA HIS A 85 5.95 6.89 -19.45
C HIS A 85 4.63 6.12 -19.67
N GLY A 86 3.50 6.64 -19.16
CA GLY A 86 2.19 6.02 -19.33
C GLY A 86 2.01 4.71 -18.57
N ILE A 87 2.80 4.50 -17.50
CA ILE A 87 2.66 3.37 -16.58
C ILE A 87 1.83 3.82 -15.38
N TYR A 88 0.83 3.03 -15.01
CA TYR A 88 -0.02 3.25 -13.86
C TYR A 88 0.65 2.79 -12.57
N ILE A 89 0.25 3.37 -11.45
CA ILE A 89 0.85 3.08 -10.14
C ILE A 89 -0.19 2.45 -9.23
N ILE A 90 0.20 1.34 -8.59
CA ILE A 90 -0.42 0.79 -7.39
C ILE A 90 0.47 1.20 -6.22
N ALA A 91 0.05 2.17 -5.42
CA ALA A 91 0.84 2.65 -4.29
C ALA A 91 0.47 1.89 -3.01
N ASN A 92 1.48 1.34 -2.32
CA ASN A 92 1.26 0.58 -1.09
C ASN A 92 1.79 1.36 0.10
N TYR A 93 0.93 1.56 1.10
CA TYR A 93 1.19 2.28 2.35
C TYR A 93 0.90 1.38 3.55
N ILE A 94 1.63 1.58 4.63
CA ILE A 94 1.47 0.86 5.90
C ILE A 94 1.28 1.90 7.00
N PHE A 95 0.27 1.71 7.82
CA PHE A 95 0.02 2.47 9.05
C PHE A 95 0.32 1.62 10.29
N GLY A 96 0.73 2.28 11.36
CA GLY A 96 1.05 1.61 12.61
C GLY A 96 2.40 0.91 12.60
N LEU A 97 3.37 1.41 11.85
CA LEU A 97 4.77 1.06 12.03
C LEU A 97 5.23 1.49 13.45
N PRO A 98 6.25 0.86 14.07
CA PRO A 98 6.58 1.10 15.47
C PRO A 98 6.65 2.58 15.86
N ASP A 99 7.29 3.39 15.06
CA ASP A 99 7.46 4.83 15.29
C ASP A 99 6.29 5.71 14.82
N ASP A 100 5.19 5.13 14.33
CA ASP A 100 4.06 5.92 13.86
C ASP A 100 3.32 6.62 15.02
N THR A 101 2.99 7.87 14.75
CA THR A 101 2.00 8.66 15.51
C THR A 101 0.83 8.98 14.58
N ARG A 102 -0.27 9.54 15.13
CA ARG A 102 -1.39 9.97 14.30
C ARG A 102 -0.98 11.01 13.25
N GLU A 103 -0.08 11.93 13.61
CA GLU A 103 0.45 12.97 12.73
C GLU A 103 1.27 12.36 11.59
N ARG A 104 2.13 11.38 11.88
CA ARG A 104 2.95 10.69 10.86
C ARG A 104 2.12 9.82 9.90
N MET A 105 1.09 9.17 10.42
CA MET A 105 0.11 8.49 9.56
C MET A 105 -0.63 9.50 8.67
N GLN A 106 -0.92 10.72 9.17
CA GLN A 106 -1.52 11.78 8.37
C GLN A 106 -0.56 12.30 7.29
N GLU A 107 0.73 12.43 7.57
CA GLU A 107 1.76 12.73 6.55
C GLU A 107 1.73 11.68 5.42
N THR A 108 1.59 10.41 5.78
CA THR A 108 1.47 9.31 4.82
C THR A 108 0.22 9.44 3.94
N LEU A 109 -0.93 9.76 4.52
CA LEU A 109 -2.15 9.99 3.75
C LEU A 109 -2.04 11.23 2.86
N ASN A 110 -1.44 12.31 3.35
CA ASN A 110 -1.22 13.53 2.57
C ASN A 110 -0.33 13.25 1.35
N LEU A 111 0.77 12.52 1.55
CA LEU A 111 1.64 12.09 0.45
C LEU A 111 0.88 11.20 -0.55
N ALA A 112 0.04 10.28 -0.08
CA ALA A 112 -0.78 9.45 -0.96
C ALA A 112 -1.71 10.30 -1.85
N ILE A 113 -2.36 11.31 -1.29
CA ILE A 113 -3.23 12.26 -2.01
C ILE A 113 -2.41 13.09 -2.99
N GLU A 114 -1.18 13.49 -2.62
CA GLU A 114 -0.29 14.25 -3.49
C GLU A 114 0.19 13.42 -4.68
N ILE A 115 0.63 12.19 -4.46
CA ILE A 115 1.00 11.25 -5.52
C ILE A 115 -0.20 11.00 -6.44
N ASN A 116 -1.40 10.83 -5.88
CA ASN A 116 -2.62 10.57 -6.65
C ASN A 116 -2.42 9.40 -7.63
N ALA A 117 -2.02 8.24 -7.10
CA ALA A 117 -1.84 7.00 -7.85
C ALA A 117 -3.19 6.46 -8.36
N GLU A 118 -3.18 5.65 -9.41
CA GLU A 118 -4.39 5.04 -9.97
C GLU A 118 -5.04 4.03 -9.03
N TRP A 119 -4.24 3.46 -8.12
CA TRP A 119 -4.72 2.64 -7.02
C TRP A 119 -3.84 2.83 -5.79
N ALA A 120 -4.44 2.79 -4.60
CA ALA A 120 -3.74 2.84 -3.32
C ALA A 120 -4.19 1.70 -2.42
N ASN A 121 -3.24 1.00 -1.82
CA ASN A 121 -3.49 0.03 -0.77
C ASN A 121 -3.02 0.61 0.56
N PHE A 122 -3.89 0.57 1.55
CA PHE A 122 -3.59 0.97 2.93
C PHE A 122 -3.66 -0.26 3.82
N TYR A 123 -2.53 -0.60 4.44
CA TYR A 123 -2.38 -1.74 5.33
C TYR A 123 -2.11 -1.27 6.76
N CYS A 124 -2.50 -2.09 7.74
CA CYS A 124 -1.99 -1.98 9.10
C CYS A 124 -0.76 -2.88 9.25
N THR A 125 0.15 -2.51 10.13
CA THR A 125 1.31 -3.33 10.47
C THR A 125 0.86 -4.62 11.18
N MET A 126 1.25 -5.77 10.62
CA MET A 126 0.95 -7.09 11.17
C MET A 126 2.22 -7.85 11.45
N ALA A 127 2.32 -8.44 12.63
CA ALA A 127 3.39 -9.35 12.99
C ALA A 127 3.05 -10.79 12.54
N TYR A 128 3.39 -11.13 11.30
CA TYR A 128 3.09 -12.46 10.77
C TYR A 128 4.02 -13.54 11.39
N PRO A 129 3.49 -14.74 11.71
CA PRO A 129 4.28 -15.85 12.21
C PRO A 129 5.53 -16.13 11.37
N GLY A 130 6.67 -16.32 12.05
CA GLY A 130 7.96 -16.54 11.39
C GLY A 130 8.74 -15.27 11.01
N SER A 131 8.16 -14.08 11.17
CA SER A 131 8.90 -12.83 10.96
C SER A 131 9.67 -12.42 12.24
N PRO A 132 10.78 -11.66 12.11
CA PRO A 132 11.47 -11.09 13.28
C PRO A 132 10.53 -10.24 14.14
N LEU A 133 9.66 -9.45 13.52
CA LEU A 133 8.67 -8.62 14.21
C LEU A 133 7.70 -9.46 15.06
N TYR A 134 7.31 -10.65 14.59
CA TYR A 134 6.48 -11.57 15.35
C TYR A 134 7.19 -12.08 16.61
N SER A 135 8.45 -12.52 16.48
CA SER A 135 9.23 -13.00 17.62
C SER A 135 9.43 -11.91 18.66
N GLN A 136 9.78 -10.70 18.22
CA GLN A 136 9.93 -9.53 19.08
C GLN A 136 8.62 -9.17 19.80
N SER A 137 7.50 -9.15 19.09
CA SER A 137 6.19 -8.84 19.68
C SER A 137 5.79 -9.86 20.74
N LYS A 138 6.07 -11.14 20.49
CA LYS A 138 5.86 -12.21 21.49
C LYS A 138 6.71 -12.04 22.76
N GLU A 139 7.99 -11.73 22.59
CA GLU A 139 8.91 -11.47 23.71
C GLU A 139 8.46 -10.26 24.55
N GLN A 140 7.90 -9.26 23.92
CA GLN A 140 7.37 -8.05 24.56
C GLN A 140 5.95 -8.24 25.14
N GLY A 141 5.31 -9.39 24.94
CA GLY A 141 3.97 -9.66 25.43
C GLY A 141 2.87 -8.84 24.70
N VAL A 142 3.15 -8.37 23.47
CA VAL A 142 2.17 -7.69 22.66
C VAL A 142 1.11 -8.69 22.20
N PRO A 143 -0.20 -8.43 22.38
CA PRO A 143 -1.25 -9.33 21.92
C PRO A 143 -1.18 -9.60 20.41
N LEU A 144 -1.17 -10.87 20.03
CA LEU A 144 -1.12 -11.31 18.65
C LEU A 144 -2.39 -12.08 18.25
N PRO A 145 -2.78 -12.06 16.95
CA PRO A 145 -3.99 -12.74 16.52
C PRO A 145 -4.04 -14.24 16.85
N ASP A 146 -2.92 -14.94 16.84
CA ASP A 146 -2.80 -16.39 17.09
C ASP A 146 -2.50 -16.75 18.54
N ASP A 147 -2.55 -15.80 19.47
CA ASP A 147 -2.53 -16.10 20.90
C ASP A 147 -3.76 -16.91 21.32
N LYS A 148 -3.68 -17.60 22.48
CA LYS A 148 -4.74 -18.48 22.99
C LYS A 148 -6.12 -17.79 23.03
N ASP A 149 -6.15 -16.52 23.43
CA ASP A 149 -7.38 -15.71 23.56
C ASP A 149 -7.54 -14.73 22.40
N GLY A 150 -6.71 -14.85 21.37
CA GLY A 150 -6.73 -14.01 20.19
C GLY A 150 -7.84 -14.40 19.18
N PRO A 151 -8.09 -13.55 18.17
CA PRO A 151 -9.11 -13.83 17.16
C PRO A 151 -8.74 -14.94 16.17
N GLY A 152 -7.54 -15.51 16.25
CA GLY A 152 -7.02 -16.47 15.29
C GLY A 152 -6.64 -15.83 13.94
N TRP A 153 -6.56 -16.63 12.90
CA TRP A 153 -6.10 -16.19 11.57
C TRP A 153 -6.90 -15.03 10.98
N ILE A 154 -8.18 -14.86 11.35
CA ILE A 154 -9.00 -13.73 10.90
C ILE A 154 -8.44 -12.39 11.41
N GLY A 155 -7.71 -12.39 12.52
CA GLY A 155 -7.08 -11.20 13.07
C GLY A 155 -5.96 -10.63 12.19
N TYR A 156 -5.37 -11.45 11.32
CA TYR A 156 -4.38 -11.02 10.33
C TYR A 156 -5.01 -10.41 9.06
N SER A 157 -6.31 -10.53 8.89
CA SER A 157 -6.99 -9.95 7.73
C SER A 157 -7.19 -8.44 7.88
N GLN A 158 -6.74 -7.66 6.92
CA GLN A 158 -6.92 -6.20 6.87
C GLN A 158 -8.41 -5.78 6.86
N HIS A 159 -9.29 -6.68 6.39
CA HIS A 159 -10.73 -6.43 6.26
C HIS A 159 -11.57 -7.29 7.21
N GLY A 160 -10.93 -8.03 8.12
CA GLY A 160 -11.60 -8.90 9.08
C GLY A 160 -12.36 -8.11 10.15
N TYR A 161 -13.49 -8.67 10.63
CA TYR A 161 -14.23 -8.11 11.77
C TYR A 161 -13.36 -7.95 13.02
N ALA A 162 -12.52 -8.93 13.31
CA ALA A 162 -11.63 -8.97 14.47
C ALA A 162 -10.15 -8.71 14.09
N THR A 163 -9.92 -7.85 13.10
CA THR A 163 -8.57 -7.41 12.72
C THR A 163 -7.81 -6.91 13.94
N LEU A 164 -6.59 -7.44 14.15
CA LEU A 164 -5.74 -7.09 15.29
C LEU A 164 -4.31 -6.78 14.80
N PRO A 165 -4.03 -5.54 14.34
CA PRO A 165 -2.69 -5.10 14.02
C PRO A 165 -1.87 -4.84 15.28
N LEU A 166 -0.57 -4.60 15.11
CA LEU A 166 0.27 -4.14 16.19
C LEU A 166 -0.15 -2.74 16.66
N PRO A 167 -0.03 -2.46 17.96
CA PRO A 167 -0.03 -1.08 18.45
C PRO A 167 1.30 -0.40 18.06
N THR A 168 1.35 0.92 18.18
CA THR A 168 2.60 1.69 18.16
C THR A 168 2.95 2.14 19.58
N ASP A 169 4.06 2.84 19.76
CA ASP A 169 4.42 3.42 21.05
C ASP A 169 3.38 4.40 21.60
N THR A 170 2.56 4.98 20.72
CA THR A 170 1.61 6.05 21.05
C THR A 170 0.15 5.71 20.74
N LEU A 171 -0.12 4.69 19.94
CA LEU A 171 -1.45 4.33 19.45
C LEU A 171 -1.80 2.87 19.75
N LYS A 172 -3.05 2.63 20.11
CA LYS A 172 -3.59 1.29 20.25
C LYS A 172 -3.88 0.67 18.88
N SER A 173 -3.93 -0.65 18.80
CA SER A 173 -4.29 -1.40 17.58
C SER A 173 -5.58 -0.88 16.92
N ASN A 174 -6.60 -0.57 17.71
CA ASN A 174 -7.87 -0.07 17.19
C ASN A 174 -7.74 1.32 16.56
N ASP A 175 -6.90 2.21 17.11
CA ASP A 175 -6.68 3.55 16.58
C ASP A 175 -6.02 3.47 15.19
N VAL A 176 -5.11 2.49 15.00
CA VAL A 176 -4.46 2.24 13.70
C VAL A 176 -5.46 1.70 12.67
N VAL A 177 -6.34 0.77 13.07
CA VAL A 177 -7.40 0.24 12.18
C VAL A 177 -8.36 1.34 11.77
N ASP A 178 -8.80 2.17 12.71
CA ASP A 178 -9.72 3.26 12.45
C ASP A 178 -9.12 4.29 11.49
N PHE A 179 -7.86 4.67 11.74
CA PHE A 179 -7.14 5.58 10.83
C PHE A 179 -7.01 4.99 9.42
N ARG A 180 -6.68 3.70 9.31
CA ARG A 180 -6.58 3.01 8.00
C ARG A 180 -7.89 3.02 7.24
N ASP A 181 -9.01 2.75 7.91
CA ASP A 181 -10.33 2.74 7.29
C ASP A 181 -10.74 4.16 6.84
N ASP A 182 -10.46 5.18 7.66
CA ASP A 182 -10.68 6.58 7.33
C ASP A 182 -9.79 7.03 6.15
N ALA A 183 -8.52 6.62 6.14
CA ALA A 183 -7.59 6.95 5.06
C ALA A 183 -8.05 6.36 3.72
N PHE A 184 -8.56 5.13 3.71
CA PHE A 184 -9.15 4.51 2.53
C PHE A 184 -10.32 5.33 2.00
N ASN A 185 -11.27 5.69 2.87
CA ASN A 185 -12.42 6.49 2.47
C ASN A 185 -11.99 7.87 1.95
N ASN A 186 -11.10 8.56 2.67
CA ASN A 186 -10.61 9.88 2.29
C ASN A 186 -9.88 9.88 0.95
N TYR A 187 -9.06 8.88 0.68
CA TYR A 187 -8.33 8.77 -0.59
C TYR A 187 -9.28 8.52 -1.77
N PHE A 188 -10.11 7.47 -1.68
CA PHE A 188 -10.96 7.05 -2.79
C PHE A 188 -12.17 7.98 -3.04
N SER A 189 -12.59 8.78 -2.07
CA SER A 189 -13.59 9.84 -2.25
C SER A 189 -13.00 11.20 -2.63
N HIS A 190 -11.66 11.33 -2.65
CA HIS A 190 -11.02 12.61 -2.89
C HIS A 190 -11.30 13.13 -4.30
N PRO A 191 -11.75 14.40 -4.50
CA PRO A 191 -12.14 14.92 -5.81
C PRO A 191 -11.04 14.84 -6.87
N ARG A 192 -9.76 15.04 -6.46
CA ARG A 192 -8.60 14.92 -7.34
C ARG A 192 -8.43 13.49 -7.87
N PHE A 193 -8.64 12.47 -7.01
CA PHE A 193 -8.61 11.07 -7.39
C PHE A 193 -9.73 10.72 -8.36
N LEU A 194 -10.98 11.05 -8.01
CA LEU A 194 -12.14 10.75 -8.85
C LEU A 194 -12.06 11.44 -10.23
N SER A 195 -11.57 12.68 -10.27
CA SER A 195 -11.34 13.40 -11.55
C SER A 195 -10.29 12.70 -12.41
N MET A 196 -9.18 12.25 -11.81
CA MET A 196 -8.11 11.53 -12.52
C MET A 196 -8.61 10.18 -13.05
N ILE A 197 -9.32 9.41 -12.23
CA ILE A 197 -9.89 8.09 -12.60
C ILE A 197 -10.91 8.26 -13.74
N LYS A 198 -11.82 9.23 -13.63
CA LYS A 198 -12.78 9.53 -14.70
C LYS A 198 -12.09 9.83 -16.03
N LYS A 199 -11.03 10.65 -16.00
CA LYS A 199 -10.27 11.02 -17.20
C LYS A 199 -9.54 9.83 -17.83
N LYS A 200 -8.98 8.92 -17.01
CA LYS A 200 -8.15 7.80 -17.48
C LYS A 200 -8.95 6.56 -17.86
N PHE A 201 -9.99 6.25 -17.11
CA PHE A 201 -10.70 4.96 -17.21
C PHE A 201 -12.20 5.11 -17.49
N GLY A 202 -12.71 6.34 -17.54
CA GLY A 202 -14.11 6.62 -17.85
C GLY A 202 -15.04 6.62 -16.62
N PRO A 203 -16.33 7.02 -16.83
CA PRO A 203 -17.28 7.19 -15.73
C PRO A 203 -17.64 5.88 -15.01
N ASN A 204 -17.73 4.76 -15.73
CA ASN A 204 -18.11 3.48 -15.14
C ASN A 204 -17.17 3.03 -13.99
N VAL A 205 -15.90 3.41 -14.08
CA VAL A 205 -14.94 3.10 -13.00
C VAL A 205 -15.18 3.99 -11.79
N VAL A 206 -15.62 5.23 -11.98
CA VAL A 206 -16.04 6.12 -10.86
C VAL A 206 -17.26 5.51 -10.16
N ASP A 207 -18.28 5.05 -10.89
CA ASP A 207 -19.47 4.40 -10.32
C ASP A 207 -19.09 3.16 -9.51
N HIS A 208 -18.09 2.41 -9.99
CA HIS A 208 -17.56 1.24 -9.26
C HIS A 208 -16.87 1.66 -7.96
N ILE A 209 -16.03 2.69 -7.98
CA ILE A 209 -15.37 3.24 -6.78
C ILE A 209 -16.41 3.74 -5.77
N GLU A 210 -17.42 4.48 -6.21
CA GLU A 210 -18.50 4.95 -5.35
C GLU A 210 -19.30 3.78 -4.73
N SER A 211 -19.49 2.69 -5.47
CA SER A 211 -20.14 1.48 -4.97
C SER A 211 -19.28 0.76 -3.94
N MET A 212 -17.95 0.72 -4.15
CA MET A 212 -16.98 0.18 -3.20
C MET A 212 -17.00 0.98 -1.88
N LEU A 213 -17.08 2.32 -1.95
CA LEU A 213 -17.13 3.18 -0.76
C LEU A 213 -18.42 3.03 0.07
N LYS A 214 -19.50 2.50 -0.52
CA LYS A 214 -20.75 2.21 0.21
C LYS A 214 -20.64 0.97 1.09
N VAL A 215 -19.64 0.11 0.88
CA VAL A 215 -19.45 -1.10 1.66
C VAL A 215 -18.82 -0.73 3.00
N LYS A 216 -19.62 -0.83 4.08
CA LYS A 216 -19.12 -0.59 5.43
C LYS A 216 -18.40 -1.84 5.95
N ILE A 217 -17.13 -1.69 6.30
CA ILE A 217 -16.40 -2.73 7.02
C ILE A 217 -16.77 -2.64 8.51
N THR A 218 -17.39 -3.70 9.05
CA THR A 218 -17.68 -3.80 10.47
C THR A 218 -16.43 -4.18 11.26
N ARG A 219 -16.25 -3.58 12.44
CA ARG A 219 -15.10 -3.80 13.32
C ARG A 219 -15.54 -4.15 14.73
N LYS A 220 -14.97 -5.18 15.33
CA LYS A 220 -15.36 -5.68 16.67
C LYS A 220 -15.39 -4.58 17.73
N HIS A 221 -14.47 -3.64 17.69
CA HIS A 221 -14.38 -2.56 18.67
C HIS A 221 -15.39 -1.41 18.46
N ARG A 222 -15.92 -1.25 17.24
CA ARG A 222 -16.91 -0.21 16.89
C ARG A 222 -18.34 -0.75 16.81
N ASP A 223 -18.48 -1.95 16.29
CA ASP A 223 -19.76 -2.58 15.95
C ASP A 223 -19.87 -3.94 16.65
N PRO A 224 -19.91 -4.00 18.01
CA PRO A 224 -19.96 -5.28 18.72
C PRO A 224 -21.21 -6.06 18.31
N ILE A 225 -21.04 -7.32 17.90
CA ILE A 225 -22.16 -8.22 17.66
C ILE A 225 -22.75 -8.57 19.04
N ILE A 226 -23.93 -8.06 19.33
CA ILE A 226 -24.67 -8.47 20.52
C ILE A 226 -25.11 -9.92 20.25
N ALA A 227 -24.50 -10.88 20.98
CA ALA A 227 -24.93 -12.25 20.94
C ALA A 227 -26.40 -12.29 21.44
N SER A 228 -27.31 -12.58 20.54
CA SER A 228 -28.73 -12.82 20.83
C SER A 228 -28.93 -14.22 21.39
#